data_3c50fb90772f3cb51a0df5850b4f3cab
#
_entry.id   3c50fb90772f3cb51a0df5850b4f3cab
#
_cell.length_a   1.000
_cell.length_b   1.000
_cell.length_c   1.000
_cell.angle_alpha   90.00
_cell.angle_beta   90.00
_cell.angle_gamma   90.00
#
_symmetry.space_group_name_H-M   'P 1'
#
loop_
_entity.id
_entity.type
_entity.pdbx_description
1 polymer ?
#
loop_
_entity_poly.entity_id
_entity_poly.type
_entity_poly.pdbx_seq_one_letter_code
_entity_poly.pdbx_strand_id
1 'polypeptide(L)'
;MFKITATEEHKLELIRWVDKHYHHYCLLDSNQYQDKYSTLNWELAFGTKRVLSSTYENAFEQLKKFCDYNSARVYGLLSYDLKNDTEKLSSANKSIINFPDIAFFEPEFIVTELDGYLVSEKFNLENNLSVVSDDQIHEHPQKYFKEVQTESEYIESIKTLKKHIYDGDIYEINYCISFIISEYKCNVVSIYNQLKKFSPNPFSCLLKFNNQYVISASPERFLKKLGKKIISQPIKGTIKRTDNIDRDKEELLNSEKERAENVMIVDLVRNDLKKCSETGTIQVEELFGIYTFPQLHQMISTIVSTAKKNLHVVDIIKSCFPMGSMTGAPKVR
;
A
#
# COMPACT_ATOMS: atom_id res chain seq x y z
N MET A 1 13.93 19.06 -20.04
CA MET A 1 13.86 18.52 -18.66
C MET A 1 13.92 19.69 -17.71
N PHE A 2 12.90 19.87 -16.88
CA PHE A 2 12.84 20.89 -15.83
C PHE A 2 13.32 20.27 -14.52
N LYS A 3 14.10 21.00 -13.73
CA LYS A 3 14.62 20.50 -12.44
C LYS A 3 14.77 21.61 -11.41
N ILE A 4 14.49 21.24 -10.14
CA ILE A 4 14.75 22.08 -8.95
C ILE A 4 15.34 21.20 -7.85
N THR A 5 15.98 21.80 -6.85
CA THR A 5 16.52 21.05 -5.70
C THR A 5 15.38 20.34 -4.94
N ALA A 6 15.56 19.06 -4.62
CA ALA A 6 14.58 18.25 -3.90
C ALA A 6 14.63 18.49 -2.39
N THR A 7 14.13 19.64 -1.93
CA THR A 7 13.93 19.90 -0.50
C THR A 7 12.56 19.41 -0.05
N GLU A 8 12.39 19.10 1.24
CA GLU A 8 11.07 18.74 1.80
C GLU A 8 10.05 19.89 1.63
N GLU A 9 10.52 21.13 1.66
CA GLU A 9 9.69 22.31 1.42
C GLU A 9 9.17 22.34 -0.03
N HIS A 10 10.05 22.19 -1.02
CA HIS A 10 9.65 22.13 -2.44
C HIS A 10 8.70 20.96 -2.72
N LYS A 11 8.92 19.79 -2.09
CA LYS A 11 8.02 18.64 -2.21
C LYS A 11 6.62 18.98 -1.68
N LEU A 12 6.54 19.58 -0.47
CA LEU A 12 5.26 19.96 0.14
C LEU A 12 4.52 21.04 -0.65
N GLU A 13 5.23 22.06 -1.12
CA GLU A 13 4.67 23.10 -1.97
C GLU A 13 4.10 22.52 -3.26
N LEU A 14 4.84 21.63 -3.92
CA LEU A 14 4.37 20.97 -5.13
C LEU A 14 3.13 20.12 -4.88
N ILE A 15 3.08 19.35 -3.79
CA ILE A 15 1.90 18.55 -3.44
C ILE A 15 0.69 19.46 -3.18
N ARG A 16 0.84 20.56 -2.42
CA ARG A 16 -0.23 21.52 -2.15
C ARG A 16 -0.73 22.16 -3.45
N TRP A 17 0.19 22.55 -4.32
CA TRP A 17 -0.17 23.12 -5.61
C TRP A 17 -0.93 22.12 -6.47
N VAL A 18 -0.47 20.87 -6.57
CA VAL A 18 -1.13 19.80 -7.32
C VAL A 18 -2.50 19.48 -6.73
N ASP A 19 -2.63 19.39 -5.40
CA ASP A 19 -3.91 19.13 -4.74
C ASP A 19 -4.98 20.18 -5.08
N LYS A 20 -4.57 21.43 -5.19
CA LYS A 20 -5.46 22.55 -5.53
C LYS A 20 -5.90 22.55 -6.99
N HIS A 21 -5.05 22.09 -7.92
CA HIS A 21 -5.26 22.26 -9.36
C HIS A 21 -5.71 20.99 -10.10
N TYR A 22 -5.54 19.81 -9.50
CA TYR A 22 -5.83 18.53 -10.16
C TYR A 22 -6.81 17.65 -9.39
N HIS A 23 -7.64 16.93 -10.13
CA HIS A 23 -8.62 16.00 -9.59
C HIS A 23 -8.03 14.59 -9.32
N HIS A 24 -6.94 14.26 -10.02
CA HIS A 24 -6.27 12.97 -9.86
C HIS A 24 -4.78 13.20 -9.69
N TYR A 25 -4.23 12.66 -8.63
CA TYR A 25 -2.79 12.54 -8.43
C TYR A 25 -2.47 11.35 -7.52
N CYS A 26 -1.24 10.86 -7.65
CA CYS A 26 -0.69 9.82 -6.78
C CYS A 26 0.74 10.20 -6.41
N LEU A 27 0.98 10.36 -5.13
CA LEU A 27 2.30 10.49 -4.53
C LEU A 27 2.72 9.13 -3.99
N LEU A 28 3.92 8.69 -4.35
CA LEU A 28 4.63 7.53 -3.80
C LEU A 28 5.93 8.01 -3.16
N ASP A 29 6.13 7.68 -1.89
CA ASP A 29 7.28 8.14 -1.11
C ASP A 29 7.89 6.98 -0.32
N SER A 30 9.15 6.67 -0.57
CA SER A 30 9.88 5.64 0.17
C SER A 30 10.45 6.14 1.50
N ASN A 31 10.30 7.42 1.83
CA ASN A 31 10.93 8.04 2.99
C ASN A 31 12.45 7.76 3.06
N GLN A 32 13.11 7.76 1.91
CA GLN A 32 14.53 7.45 1.73
C GLN A 32 14.92 6.01 2.14
N TYR A 33 13.93 5.15 2.38
CA TYR A 33 14.20 3.74 2.64
C TYR A 33 14.79 3.06 1.40
N GLN A 34 15.88 2.32 1.60
CA GLN A 34 16.56 1.59 0.55
C GLN A 34 16.68 0.12 0.91
N ASP A 35 16.26 -0.74 0.00
CA ASP A 35 16.52 -2.16 0.04
C ASP A 35 17.05 -2.65 -1.31
N LYS A 36 17.39 -3.93 -1.41
CA LYS A 36 17.85 -4.57 -2.65
C LYS A 36 16.93 -4.34 -3.86
N TYR A 37 15.66 -4.07 -3.61
CA TYR A 37 14.63 -3.93 -4.64
C TYR A 37 14.08 -2.51 -4.76
N SER A 38 14.62 -1.55 -4.03
CA SER A 38 14.21 -0.15 -4.14
C SER A 38 14.57 0.41 -5.52
N THR A 39 13.63 1.11 -6.15
CA THR A 39 13.82 1.77 -7.45
C THR A 39 13.19 3.16 -7.50
N LEU A 40 12.55 3.56 -6.41
CA LEU A 40 11.83 4.81 -6.30
C LEU A 40 12.16 5.43 -4.95
N ASN A 41 12.51 6.72 -4.93
CA ASN A 41 12.61 7.51 -3.70
C ASN A 41 11.32 8.27 -3.47
N TRP A 42 10.98 9.15 -4.39
CA TRP A 42 9.80 9.98 -4.35
C TRP A 42 9.29 10.25 -5.77
N GLU A 43 8.01 10.07 -6.00
CA GLU A 43 7.39 10.30 -7.31
C GLU A 43 5.96 10.84 -7.14
N LEU A 44 5.66 11.93 -7.83
CA LEU A 44 4.33 12.52 -7.90
C LEU A 44 3.83 12.50 -9.34
N ALA A 45 2.79 11.72 -9.57
CA ALA A 45 2.08 11.64 -10.84
C ALA A 45 0.76 12.39 -10.74
N PHE A 46 0.43 13.28 -11.70
CA PHE A 46 -0.76 14.10 -11.65
C PHE A 46 -1.27 14.53 -13.03
N GLY A 47 -2.47 15.10 -13.04
CA GLY A 47 -3.21 15.35 -14.28
C GLY A 47 -3.81 14.06 -14.83
N THR A 48 -4.64 14.17 -15.87
CA THR A 48 -5.41 13.02 -16.34
C THR A 48 -5.53 13.01 -17.86
N LYS A 49 -4.87 12.07 -18.50
CA LYS A 49 -5.12 11.75 -19.90
C LYS A 49 -6.28 10.77 -20.04
N ARG A 50 -6.32 9.75 -19.19
CA ARG A 50 -7.37 8.74 -19.15
C ARG A 50 -7.61 8.31 -17.72
N VAL A 51 -8.84 7.90 -17.42
CA VAL A 51 -9.25 7.41 -16.10
C VAL A 51 -10.05 6.12 -16.24
N LEU A 52 -9.85 5.22 -15.30
CA LEU A 52 -10.64 4.01 -15.10
C LEU A 52 -11.20 4.05 -13.68
N SER A 53 -12.53 3.94 -13.57
CA SER A 53 -13.24 3.82 -12.31
C SER A 53 -14.35 2.80 -12.47
N SER A 54 -14.37 1.76 -11.65
CA SER A 54 -15.35 0.68 -11.76
C SER A 54 -15.58 0.01 -10.41
N THR A 55 -16.67 -0.74 -10.32
CA THR A 55 -16.94 -1.73 -9.29
C THR A 55 -16.23 -3.05 -9.61
N TYR A 56 -16.34 -4.05 -8.72
CA TYR A 56 -15.60 -5.32 -8.84
C TYR A 56 -15.95 -6.17 -10.08
N GLU A 57 -17.08 -5.97 -10.75
CA GLU A 57 -17.48 -6.79 -11.88
C GLU A 57 -16.53 -6.66 -13.08
N ASN A 58 -15.79 -7.72 -13.39
CA ASN A 58 -14.77 -7.75 -14.45
C ASN A 58 -13.69 -6.65 -14.35
N ALA A 59 -13.42 -6.18 -13.14
CA ALA A 59 -12.55 -5.05 -12.90
C ALA A 59 -11.10 -5.32 -13.36
N PHE A 60 -10.57 -6.52 -13.15
CA PHE A 60 -9.24 -6.89 -13.63
C PHE A 60 -9.13 -6.92 -15.16
N GLU A 61 -10.17 -7.35 -15.87
CA GLU A 61 -10.19 -7.32 -17.34
C GLU A 61 -10.25 -5.88 -17.86
N GLN A 62 -11.01 -5.00 -17.18
CA GLN A 62 -11.05 -3.58 -17.50
C GLN A 62 -9.68 -2.93 -17.27
N LEU A 63 -9.00 -3.23 -16.14
CA LEU A 63 -7.66 -2.73 -15.86
C LEU A 63 -6.65 -3.22 -16.90
N LYS A 64 -6.73 -4.48 -17.31
CA LYS A 64 -5.87 -5.04 -18.34
C LYS A 64 -5.98 -4.28 -19.65
N LYS A 65 -7.21 -4.08 -20.15
CA LYS A 65 -7.47 -3.27 -21.34
C LYS A 65 -6.97 -1.82 -21.18
N PHE A 66 -7.11 -1.26 -19.99
CA PHE A 66 -6.66 0.09 -19.70
C PHE A 66 -5.13 0.20 -19.74
N CYS A 67 -4.40 -0.82 -19.22
CA CYS A 67 -2.94 -0.89 -19.25
C CYS A 67 -2.37 -1.19 -20.64
N ASP A 68 -3.05 -1.99 -21.46
CA ASP A 68 -2.60 -2.37 -22.81
C ASP A 68 -2.59 -1.18 -23.78
N TYR A 69 -3.32 -0.13 -23.47
CA TYR A 69 -3.37 1.06 -24.29
C TYR A 69 -2.09 1.89 -24.14
N ASN A 70 -1.24 1.90 -25.17
CA ASN A 70 0.00 2.69 -25.29
C ASN A 70 1.13 2.39 -24.28
N SER A 71 1.12 1.29 -23.55
CA SER A 71 2.16 0.93 -22.57
C SER A 71 2.52 2.06 -21.58
N ALA A 72 1.57 2.93 -21.26
CA ALA A 72 1.79 4.07 -20.40
C ALA A 72 1.86 3.67 -18.92
N ARG A 73 2.54 4.49 -18.11
CA ARG A 73 2.47 4.36 -16.66
C ARG A 73 1.07 4.72 -16.17
N VAL A 74 0.51 3.92 -15.29
CA VAL A 74 -0.79 4.16 -14.65
C VAL A 74 -0.65 4.07 -13.14
N TYR A 75 -1.41 4.89 -12.43
CA TYR A 75 -1.41 4.99 -10.98
C TYR A 75 -2.82 4.80 -10.46
N GLY A 76 -2.96 4.20 -9.29
CA GLY A 76 -4.31 3.99 -8.76
C GLY A 76 -4.37 3.04 -7.58
N LEU A 77 -5.58 2.58 -7.33
CA LEU A 77 -5.99 1.80 -6.18
C LEU A 77 -6.78 0.57 -6.61
N LEU A 78 -6.58 -0.52 -5.90
CA LEU A 78 -7.40 -1.72 -5.89
C LEU A 78 -7.99 -1.87 -4.49
N SER A 79 -9.31 -1.82 -4.33
CA SER A 79 -9.98 -2.03 -3.04
C SER A 79 -9.92 -3.51 -2.63
N TYR A 80 -10.05 -3.77 -1.34
CA TYR A 80 -10.10 -5.15 -0.84
C TYR A 80 -11.30 -5.94 -1.41
N ASP A 81 -12.40 -5.28 -1.72
CA ASP A 81 -13.62 -5.92 -2.24
C ASP A 81 -13.46 -6.47 -3.67
N LEU A 82 -12.38 -6.13 -4.37
CA LEU A 82 -12.00 -6.83 -5.61
C LEU A 82 -11.73 -8.33 -5.41
N LYS A 83 -11.64 -8.83 -4.17
CA LYS A 83 -11.68 -10.27 -3.89
C LYS A 83 -12.91 -10.94 -4.49
N ASN A 84 -14.04 -10.21 -4.62
CA ASN A 84 -15.27 -10.70 -5.23
C ASN A 84 -15.14 -10.92 -6.75
N ASP A 85 -14.14 -10.30 -7.41
CA ASP A 85 -13.80 -10.55 -8.83
C ASP A 85 -12.82 -11.72 -9.00
N THR A 86 -12.12 -12.12 -7.93
CA THR A 86 -11.16 -13.25 -7.94
C THR A 86 -11.79 -14.55 -7.47
N GLU A 87 -12.72 -14.47 -6.54
CA GLU A 87 -13.39 -15.61 -5.91
C GLU A 87 -14.91 -15.37 -5.88
N LYS A 88 -15.70 -16.43 -5.79
CA LYS A 88 -17.17 -16.31 -5.68
C LYS A 88 -17.56 -15.91 -4.25
N LEU A 89 -17.27 -14.69 -3.89
CA LEU A 89 -17.54 -14.11 -2.58
C LEU A 89 -18.52 -12.93 -2.71
N SER A 90 -19.11 -12.56 -1.59
CA SER A 90 -19.91 -11.34 -1.46
C SER A 90 -19.58 -10.64 -0.15
N SER A 91 -19.69 -9.32 -0.15
CA SER A 91 -19.49 -8.49 1.05
C SER A 91 -20.83 -7.95 1.54
N ALA A 92 -21.16 -8.25 2.81
CA ALA A 92 -22.33 -7.69 3.47
C ALA A 92 -22.07 -6.35 4.18
N ASN A 93 -20.79 -5.97 4.30
CA ASN A 93 -20.39 -4.74 4.97
C ASN A 93 -20.77 -3.51 4.13
N LYS A 94 -21.33 -2.49 4.80
CA LYS A 94 -21.65 -1.22 4.14
C LYS A 94 -20.37 -0.46 3.84
N SER A 95 -20.20 -0.04 2.59
CA SER A 95 -19.17 0.95 2.25
C SER A 95 -19.56 2.31 2.84
N ILE A 96 -18.65 2.91 3.62
CA ILE A 96 -18.90 4.19 4.28
C ILE A 96 -18.45 5.35 3.37
N ILE A 97 -17.37 5.16 2.62
CA ILE A 97 -16.74 6.20 1.79
C ILE A 97 -17.15 6.09 0.33
N ASN A 98 -17.72 4.96 -0.09
CA ASN A 98 -18.10 4.68 -1.48
C ASN A 98 -16.95 4.91 -2.49
N PHE A 99 -15.72 4.56 -2.09
CA PHE A 99 -14.59 4.57 -3.02
C PHE A 99 -14.80 3.49 -4.08
N PRO A 100 -14.48 3.75 -5.36
CA PRO A 100 -14.59 2.71 -6.38
C PRO A 100 -13.66 1.53 -6.08
N ASP A 101 -14.06 0.31 -6.45
CA ASP A 101 -13.25 -0.89 -6.20
C ASP A 101 -11.96 -0.89 -7.01
N ILE A 102 -12.00 -0.26 -8.16
CA ILE A 102 -10.85 0.02 -9.00
C ILE A 102 -10.85 1.48 -9.40
N ALA A 103 -9.77 2.17 -9.16
CA ALA A 103 -9.57 3.58 -9.49
C ALA A 103 -8.15 3.78 -10.01
N PHE A 104 -8.00 3.99 -11.33
CA PHE A 104 -6.71 4.21 -11.98
C PHE A 104 -6.77 5.40 -12.93
N PHE A 105 -5.63 6.06 -13.10
CA PHE A 105 -5.47 7.11 -14.10
C PHE A 105 -4.13 7.04 -14.80
N GLU A 106 -4.08 7.48 -16.05
CA GLU A 106 -2.86 7.78 -16.78
C GLU A 106 -2.54 9.26 -16.58
N PRO A 107 -1.38 9.59 -15.95
CA PRO A 107 -1.04 10.98 -15.66
C PRO A 107 -0.61 11.75 -16.91
N GLU A 108 -0.82 13.06 -16.87
CA GLU A 108 -0.22 14.00 -17.83
C GLU A 108 1.23 14.30 -17.48
N PHE A 109 1.50 14.43 -16.19
CA PHE A 109 2.79 14.83 -15.65
C PHE A 109 3.28 13.84 -14.59
N ILE A 110 4.59 13.64 -14.58
CA ILE A 110 5.30 12.90 -13.53
C ILE A 110 6.48 13.75 -13.11
N VAL A 111 6.63 13.94 -11.80
CA VAL A 111 7.80 14.53 -11.16
C VAL A 111 8.44 13.45 -10.29
N THR A 112 9.73 13.22 -10.48
CA THR A 112 10.48 12.18 -9.74
C THR A 112 11.69 12.81 -9.06
N GLU A 113 12.04 12.33 -7.87
CA GLU A 113 13.32 12.68 -7.24
C GLU A 113 14.44 11.84 -7.84
N LEU A 114 15.45 12.51 -8.37
CA LEU A 114 16.66 11.91 -8.92
C LEU A 114 17.88 12.74 -8.53
N ASP A 115 18.88 12.12 -7.90
CA ASP A 115 20.17 12.74 -7.54
C ASP A 115 20.02 14.06 -6.75
N GLY A 116 19.05 14.13 -5.84
CA GLY A 116 18.80 15.32 -5.02
C GLY A 116 18.02 16.44 -5.73
N TYR A 117 17.45 16.16 -6.88
CA TYR A 117 16.60 17.08 -7.65
C TYR A 117 15.22 16.49 -7.88
N LEU A 118 14.20 17.34 -7.86
CA LEU A 118 12.90 17.05 -8.47
C LEU A 118 13.01 17.32 -9.98
N VAL A 119 12.71 16.32 -10.77
CA VAL A 119 12.84 16.39 -12.23
C VAL A 119 11.53 16.06 -12.93
N SER A 120 11.23 16.75 -14.01
CA SER A 120 10.11 16.45 -14.89
C SER A 120 10.48 16.73 -16.36
N GLU A 121 9.98 15.90 -17.27
CA GLU A 121 10.16 16.13 -18.70
C GLU A 121 9.22 17.19 -19.26
N LYS A 122 8.00 17.27 -18.70
CA LYS A 122 6.89 18.03 -19.28
C LYS A 122 6.37 19.17 -18.39
N PHE A 123 6.59 19.09 -17.08
CA PHE A 123 6.05 20.08 -16.12
C PHE A 123 7.14 21.06 -15.71
N ASN A 124 6.88 22.35 -15.91
CA ASN A 124 7.80 23.42 -15.49
C ASN A 124 7.68 23.67 -14.00
N LEU A 125 8.64 23.16 -13.22
CA LEU A 125 8.67 23.24 -11.77
C LEU A 125 8.90 24.68 -11.26
N GLU A 126 9.78 25.44 -11.91
CA GLU A 126 10.15 26.79 -11.47
C GLU A 126 8.98 27.78 -11.54
N ASN A 127 8.18 27.70 -12.62
CA ASN A 127 7.08 28.64 -12.82
C ASN A 127 5.86 28.37 -11.94
N ASN A 128 5.73 27.15 -11.39
CA ASN A 128 4.52 26.75 -10.66
C ASN A 128 4.70 26.70 -9.15
N LEU A 129 5.92 26.77 -8.62
CA LEU A 129 6.21 26.76 -7.18
C LEU A 129 6.33 28.14 -6.55
N SER A 130 6.34 29.22 -7.33
CA SER A 130 6.36 30.57 -6.77
C SER A 130 4.98 30.97 -6.25
N VAL A 131 4.82 30.93 -4.93
CA VAL A 131 3.66 31.44 -4.17
C VAL A 131 2.52 30.42 -3.97
N VAL A 132 2.69 29.50 -3.05
CA VAL A 132 1.55 28.96 -2.31
C VAL A 132 1.62 29.55 -0.89
N SER A 133 0.74 30.50 -0.59
CA SER A 133 0.53 31.00 0.76
C SER A 133 0.21 29.83 1.68
N ASP A 134 0.83 29.81 2.84
CA ASP A 134 0.59 28.84 3.91
C ASP A 134 -0.89 28.97 4.34
N ASP A 135 -1.74 28.10 3.82
CA ASP A 135 -3.09 27.97 4.34
C ASP A 135 -2.96 27.39 5.74
N GLN A 136 -3.05 28.26 6.73
CA GLN A 136 -2.93 27.93 8.13
C GLN A 136 -3.80 26.71 8.43
N ILE A 137 -3.20 25.74 9.08
CA ILE A 137 -3.88 24.56 9.63
C ILE A 137 -4.90 25.11 10.62
N HIS A 138 -6.16 25.12 10.21
CA HIS A 138 -7.22 25.44 11.14
C HIS A 138 -7.27 24.39 12.22
N GLU A 139 -7.38 24.86 13.45
CA GLU A 139 -7.48 24.10 14.69
C GLU A 139 -8.26 22.81 14.50
N HIS A 140 -7.66 21.70 14.93
CA HIS A 140 -8.34 20.44 15.02
C HIS A 140 -9.34 20.53 16.17
N PRO A 141 -10.64 20.72 15.96
CA PRO A 141 -11.57 20.48 17.05
C PRO A 141 -11.34 19.05 17.52
N GLN A 142 -11.28 18.80 18.81
CA GLN A 142 -11.30 17.46 19.36
C GLN A 142 -12.58 16.77 18.88
N LYS A 143 -12.50 16.13 17.72
CA LYS A 143 -13.59 15.32 17.21
C LYS A 143 -13.32 13.89 17.64
N TYR A 144 -14.30 13.32 18.32
CA TYR A 144 -14.23 11.96 18.76
C TYR A 144 -14.39 11.01 17.57
N PHE A 145 -13.53 10.03 17.50
CA PHE A 145 -13.73 8.90 16.60
C PHE A 145 -14.98 8.15 17.03
N LYS A 146 -15.86 7.87 16.08
CA LYS A 146 -16.94 6.94 16.28
C LYS A 146 -16.44 5.55 15.87
N GLU A 147 -16.42 4.65 16.81
CA GLU A 147 -16.18 3.24 16.54
C GLU A 147 -17.39 2.66 15.78
N VAL A 148 -17.12 1.88 14.75
CA VAL A 148 -18.19 1.16 14.01
C VAL A 148 -18.68 -0.03 14.82
N GLN A 149 -17.84 -0.55 15.70
CA GLN A 149 -18.08 -1.70 16.56
C GLN A 149 -17.73 -1.33 18.01
N THR A 150 -18.57 -1.69 18.94
CA THR A 150 -18.30 -1.49 20.37
C THR A 150 -17.23 -2.46 20.87
N GLU A 151 -16.58 -2.13 21.99
CA GLU A 151 -15.60 -3.02 22.63
C GLU A 151 -16.19 -4.41 22.94
N SER A 152 -17.43 -4.46 23.42
CA SER A 152 -18.11 -5.73 23.75
C SER A 152 -18.33 -6.59 22.50
N GLU A 153 -18.76 -6.00 21.38
CA GLU A 153 -18.93 -6.69 20.11
C GLU A 153 -17.58 -7.16 19.54
N TYR A 154 -16.54 -6.36 19.69
CA TYR A 154 -15.18 -6.77 19.32
C TYR A 154 -14.71 -7.99 20.11
N ILE A 155 -14.82 -7.95 21.43
CA ILE A 155 -14.43 -9.06 22.31
C ILE A 155 -15.19 -10.34 21.96
N GLU A 156 -16.50 -10.26 21.70
CA GLU A 156 -17.31 -11.43 21.33
C GLU A 156 -16.91 -12.00 19.96
N SER A 157 -16.63 -11.12 18.99
CA SER A 157 -16.11 -11.54 17.69
C SER A 157 -14.76 -12.27 17.83
N ILE A 158 -13.84 -11.75 18.63
CA ILE A 158 -12.54 -12.38 18.89
C ILE A 158 -12.69 -13.74 19.58
N LYS A 159 -13.61 -13.88 20.55
CA LYS A 159 -13.90 -15.18 21.19
C LYS A 159 -14.39 -16.21 20.16
N THR A 160 -15.31 -15.80 19.29
CA THR A 160 -15.83 -16.65 18.22
C THR A 160 -14.73 -17.09 17.25
N LEU A 161 -13.88 -16.15 16.80
CA LEU A 161 -12.75 -16.45 15.93
C LEU A 161 -11.73 -17.38 16.58
N LYS A 162 -11.41 -17.16 17.87
CA LYS A 162 -10.53 -18.07 18.63
C LYS A 162 -11.09 -19.48 18.72
N LYS A 163 -12.42 -19.63 18.83
CA LYS A 163 -13.06 -20.95 18.79
C LYS A 163 -12.85 -21.63 17.44
N HIS A 164 -13.05 -20.93 16.32
CA HIS A 164 -12.80 -21.48 14.99
C HIS A 164 -11.32 -21.86 14.77
N ILE A 165 -10.38 -21.11 15.35
CA ILE A 165 -8.96 -21.49 15.33
C ILE A 165 -8.75 -22.77 16.16
N TYR A 166 -9.34 -22.86 17.36
CA TYR A 166 -9.21 -24.03 18.22
C TYR A 166 -9.83 -25.29 17.58
N ASP A 167 -10.98 -25.14 16.93
CA ASP A 167 -11.70 -26.21 16.23
C ASP A 167 -11.00 -26.63 14.91
N GLY A 168 -9.97 -25.88 14.47
CA GLY A 168 -9.18 -26.17 13.26
C GLY A 168 -9.83 -25.71 11.95
N ASP A 169 -10.86 -24.87 12.01
CA ASP A 169 -11.53 -24.33 10.83
C ASP A 169 -10.63 -23.34 10.08
N ILE A 170 -9.89 -22.54 10.83
CA ILE A 170 -8.90 -21.56 10.34
C ILE A 170 -7.65 -21.61 11.23
N TYR A 171 -6.51 -21.19 10.68
CA TYR A 171 -5.25 -21.10 11.42
C TYR A 171 -4.95 -19.67 11.87
N GLU A 172 -5.25 -18.70 11.01
CA GLU A 172 -4.99 -17.28 11.21
C GLU A 172 -6.06 -16.44 10.50
N ILE A 173 -6.40 -15.29 11.08
CA ILE A 173 -7.27 -14.29 10.45
C ILE A 173 -6.86 -12.87 10.85
N ASN A 174 -6.91 -11.93 9.91
CA ASN A 174 -6.77 -10.50 10.19
C ASN A 174 -8.16 -9.89 10.42
N TYR A 175 -8.47 -9.58 11.67
CA TYR A 175 -9.73 -8.95 12.05
C TYR A 175 -9.57 -7.44 12.10
N CYS A 176 -10.27 -6.73 11.22
CA CYS A 176 -10.19 -5.28 11.08
C CYS A 176 -11.40 -4.59 11.69
N ILE A 177 -11.16 -3.46 12.37
CA ILE A 177 -12.19 -2.54 12.84
C ILE A 177 -12.00 -1.17 12.20
N SER A 178 -13.10 -0.41 12.10
CA SER A 178 -13.08 0.93 11.50
C SER A 178 -13.43 1.99 12.55
N PHE A 179 -12.71 3.10 12.47
CA PHE A 179 -12.99 4.32 13.22
C PHE A 179 -13.40 5.41 12.23
N ILE A 180 -14.49 6.11 12.53
CA ILE A 180 -15.07 7.10 11.62
C ILE A 180 -15.10 8.46 12.29
N ILE A 181 -14.75 9.49 11.56
CA ILE A 181 -15.00 10.88 11.92
C ILE A 181 -15.96 11.45 10.86
N SER A 182 -17.15 11.86 11.29
CA SER A 182 -18.12 12.51 10.40
C SER A 182 -17.87 14.01 10.29
N GLU A 183 -18.18 14.59 9.13
CA GLU A 183 -18.13 16.05 8.89
C GLU A 183 -16.77 16.70 9.20
N TYR A 184 -15.68 15.97 8.96
CA TYR A 184 -14.34 16.44 9.23
C TYR A 184 -13.78 17.20 8.03
N LYS A 185 -13.55 18.51 8.20
CA LYS A 185 -12.81 19.33 7.24
C LYS A 185 -11.34 19.32 7.63
N CYS A 186 -10.47 18.87 6.74
CA CYS A 186 -9.05 18.77 7.00
C CYS A 186 -8.23 19.21 5.78
N ASN A 187 -7.00 19.63 6.05
CA ASN A 187 -5.98 19.76 5.02
C ASN A 187 -5.30 18.38 4.85
N VAL A 188 -5.63 17.71 3.76
CA VAL A 188 -5.17 16.34 3.47
C VAL A 188 -3.65 16.24 3.37
N VAL A 189 -3.00 17.25 2.76
CA VAL A 189 -1.55 17.30 2.64
C VAL A 189 -0.88 17.44 4.01
N SER A 190 -1.48 18.21 4.92
CA SER A 190 -1.00 18.32 6.30
C SER A 190 -1.12 17.01 7.06
N ILE A 191 -2.24 16.29 6.91
CA ILE A 191 -2.41 14.96 7.53
C ILE A 191 -1.36 13.99 6.99
N TYR A 192 -1.15 13.94 5.67
CA TYR A 192 -0.11 13.10 5.08
C TYR A 192 1.28 13.43 5.65
N ASN A 193 1.62 14.73 5.72
CA ASN A 193 2.92 15.16 6.25
C ASN A 193 3.09 14.81 7.74
N GLN A 194 2.04 14.91 8.55
CA GLN A 194 2.08 14.45 9.93
C GLN A 194 2.25 12.92 10.03
N LEU A 195 1.47 12.16 9.26
CA LEU A 195 1.59 10.70 9.22
C LEU A 195 3.01 10.27 8.81
N LYS A 196 3.59 10.91 7.79
CA LYS A 196 4.96 10.69 7.35
C LYS A 196 5.98 10.91 8.47
N LYS A 197 5.81 11.95 9.29
CA LYS A 197 6.69 12.24 10.44
C LYS A 197 6.58 11.18 11.53
N PHE A 198 5.36 10.71 11.82
CA PHE A 198 5.14 9.68 12.83
C PHE A 198 5.52 8.29 12.37
N SER A 199 5.31 7.97 11.11
CA SER A 199 5.47 6.63 10.55
C SER A 199 6.11 6.69 9.16
N PRO A 200 7.42 7.00 9.05
CA PRO A 200 8.13 7.10 7.78
C PRO A 200 8.40 5.71 7.19
N ASN A 201 7.40 5.13 6.58
CA ASN A 201 7.45 3.78 6.01
C ASN A 201 7.77 3.79 4.51
N PRO A 202 8.33 2.68 3.97
CA PRO A 202 8.89 2.61 2.61
C PRO A 202 7.85 2.65 1.48
N PHE A 203 6.57 2.48 1.78
CA PHE A 203 5.48 2.51 0.80
C PHE A 203 4.39 3.49 1.21
N SER A 204 4.82 4.69 1.62
CA SER A 204 3.89 5.78 1.92
C SER A 204 3.27 6.31 0.64
N CYS A 205 1.98 6.61 0.67
CA CYS A 205 1.31 7.21 -0.46
C CYS A 205 0.23 8.21 -0.05
N LEU A 206 -0.04 9.14 -0.97
CA LEU A 206 -1.18 10.03 -0.95
C LEU A 206 -1.81 9.98 -2.34
N LEU A 207 -3.01 9.44 -2.44
CA LEU A 207 -3.79 9.36 -3.66
C LEU A 207 -5.02 10.27 -3.56
N LYS A 208 -5.25 11.08 -4.58
CA LYS A 208 -6.51 11.80 -4.82
C LYS A 208 -7.19 11.21 -6.04
N PHE A 209 -8.45 10.90 -5.89
CA PHE A 209 -9.31 10.47 -6.98
C PHE A 209 -10.64 11.23 -6.90
N ASN A 210 -10.80 12.27 -7.72
CA ASN A 210 -11.83 13.29 -7.59
C ASN A 210 -11.78 13.99 -6.21
N ASN A 211 -12.82 13.83 -5.41
CA ASN A 211 -12.94 14.41 -4.06
C ASN A 211 -12.62 13.41 -2.95
N GLN A 212 -12.10 12.25 -3.30
CA GLN A 212 -11.77 11.19 -2.36
C GLN A 212 -10.26 11.02 -2.25
N TYR A 213 -9.79 10.69 -1.06
CA TYR A 213 -8.37 10.56 -0.76
C TYR A 213 -8.04 9.25 -0.06
N VAL A 214 -6.87 8.73 -0.36
CA VAL A 214 -6.24 7.64 0.39
C VAL A 214 -4.90 8.12 0.89
N ILE A 215 -4.68 8.03 2.20
CA ILE A 215 -3.41 8.34 2.85
C ILE A 215 -2.92 7.06 3.50
N SER A 216 -1.71 6.64 3.20
CA SER A 216 -1.13 5.42 3.74
C SER A 216 0.34 5.59 4.09
N ALA A 217 0.76 4.93 5.17
CA ALA A 217 2.16 4.75 5.57
C ALA A 217 2.44 3.24 5.69
N SER A 218 2.34 2.52 4.56
CA SER A 218 2.53 1.08 4.55
C SER A 218 4.00 0.68 4.64
N PRO A 219 4.35 -0.29 5.50
CA PRO A 219 5.70 -0.86 5.55
C PRO A 219 5.88 -2.02 4.56
N GLU A 220 4.80 -2.55 3.96
CA GLU A 220 4.80 -3.85 3.29
C GLU A 220 4.71 -3.74 1.77
N ARG A 221 5.60 -4.49 1.08
CA ARG A 221 5.58 -4.64 -0.37
C ARG A 221 4.71 -5.84 -0.75
N PHE A 222 3.57 -5.56 -1.38
CA PHE A 222 2.72 -6.62 -1.94
C PHE A 222 3.44 -7.35 -3.06
N LEU A 223 3.68 -6.68 -4.19
CA LEU A 223 4.33 -7.24 -5.36
C LEU A 223 5.26 -6.20 -6.02
N LYS A 224 6.38 -6.68 -6.53
CA LYS A 224 7.23 -5.95 -7.46
C LYS A 224 7.62 -6.85 -8.62
N LYS A 225 7.53 -6.33 -9.84
CA LYS A 225 7.98 -7.01 -11.05
C LYS A 225 9.17 -6.26 -11.64
N LEU A 226 10.31 -6.94 -11.77
CA LEU A 226 11.52 -6.45 -12.42
C LEU A 226 11.88 -7.37 -13.60
N GLY A 227 11.62 -6.91 -14.81
CA GLY A 227 11.69 -7.78 -15.97
C GLY A 227 10.78 -9.00 -15.80
N LYS A 228 11.33 -10.20 -15.73
CA LYS A 228 10.59 -11.44 -15.46
C LYS A 228 10.50 -11.80 -13.98
N LYS A 229 11.33 -11.18 -13.13
CA LYS A 229 11.36 -11.49 -11.68
C LYS A 229 10.16 -10.86 -10.98
N ILE A 230 9.43 -11.66 -10.21
CA ILE A 230 8.37 -11.21 -9.28
C ILE A 230 8.94 -11.31 -7.88
N ILE A 231 8.69 -10.31 -7.06
CA ILE A 231 9.15 -10.21 -5.66
C ILE A 231 7.93 -9.88 -4.80
N SER A 232 7.78 -10.60 -3.68
CA SER A 232 6.84 -10.29 -2.60
C SER A 232 7.56 -10.32 -1.27
N GLN A 233 7.24 -9.39 -0.36
CA GLN A 233 7.91 -9.26 0.93
C GLN A 233 6.88 -9.14 2.06
N PRO A 234 6.20 -10.25 2.40
CA PRO A 234 5.24 -10.26 3.49
C PRO A 234 5.91 -10.01 4.83
N ILE A 235 5.17 -9.32 5.71
CA ILE A 235 5.56 -9.01 7.07
C ILE A 235 4.67 -9.77 8.04
N LYS A 236 5.28 -10.52 8.94
CA LYS A 236 4.67 -11.06 10.15
C LYS A 236 5.72 -11.06 11.25
N GLY A 237 5.33 -10.56 12.40
CA GLY A 237 6.22 -10.35 13.53
C GLY A 237 6.68 -8.90 13.64
N THR A 238 6.34 -8.28 14.76
CA THR A 238 6.69 -6.90 15.07
C THR A 238 7.00 -6.75 16.55
N ILE A 239 8.09 -6.05 16.86
CA ILE A 239 8.45 -5.67 18.22
C ILE A 239 8.75 -4.17 18.29
N LYS A 240 8.41 -3.54 19.40
CA LYS A 240 8.76 -2.13 19.65
C LYS A 240 10.27 -2.00 19.73
N ARG A 241 10.82 -1.01 19.04
CA ARG A 241 12.23 -0.65 19.15
C ARG A 241 12.48 0.05 20.49
N THR A 242 13.46 -0.46 21.22
CA THR A 242 14.00 0.15 22.45
C THR A 242 15.41 0.67 22.21
N ASP A 243 16.07 1.14 23.26
CA ASP A 243 17.49 1.54 23.20
C ASP A 243 18.43 0.34 23.04
N ASN A 244 17.96 -0.88 23.33
CA ASN A 244 18.73 -2.11 23.14
C ASN A 244 18.30 -2.84 21.85
N ILE A 245 18.73 -2.29 20.73
CA ILE A 245 18.38 -2.75 19.37
C ILE A 245 18.72 -4.23 19.14
N ASP A 246 19.88 -4.69 19.64
CA ASP A 246 20.34 -6.07 19.39
C ASP A 246 19.47 -7.06 20.16
N ARG A 247 19.12 -6.76 21.40
CA ARG A 247 18.20 -7.57 22.21
C ARG A 247 16.81 -7.65 21.56
N ASP A 248 16.28 -6.51 21.12
CA ASP A 248 14.95 -6.47 20.49
C ASP A 248 14.91 -7.36 19.23
N LYS A 249 15.97 -7.29 18.40
CA LYS A 249 16.09 -8.12 17.20
C LYS A 249 16.22 -9.60 17.55
N GLU A 250 17.00 -9.95 18.55
CA GLU A 250 17.20 -11.32 19.01
C GLU A 250 15.89 -11.89 19.58
N GLU A 251 15.17 -11.09 20.38
CA GLU A 251 13.85 -11.47 20.91
C GLU A 251 12.85 -11.77 19.79
N LEU A 252 12.75 -10.88 18.79
CA LEU A 252 11.88 -11.08 17.64
C LEU A 252 12.29 -12.31 16.82
N LEU A 253 13.58 -12.48 16.55
CA LEU A 253 14.10 -13.59 15.75
C LEU A 253 13.87 -14.96 16.43
N ASN A 254 13.93 -15.01 17.76
CA ASN A 254 13.77 -16.23 18.55
C ASN A 254 12.31 -16.49 18.95
N SER A 255 11.37 -15.60 18.65
CA SER A 255 9.96 -15.81 18.94
C SER A 255 9.37 -16.94 18.09
N GLU A 256 9.05 -18.08 18.72
CA GLU A 256 8.45 -19.23 18.03
C GLU A 256 7.11 -18.87 17.38
N LYS A 257 6.30 -18.05 18.07
CA LYS A 257 5.01 -17.56 17.56
C LYS A 257 5.20 -16.75 16.27
N GLU A 258 6.03 -15.72 16.30
CA GLU A 258 6.23 -14.81 15.16
C GLU A 258 6.84 -15.55 13.95
N ARG A 259 7.75 -16.50 14.21
CA ARG A 259 8.31 -17.37 13.17
C ARG A 259 7.26 -18.30 12.57
N ALA A 260 6.39 -18.89 13.37
CA ALA A 260 5.32 -19.78 12.89
C ALA A 260 4.34 -18.99 12.00
N GLU A 261 3.91 -17.80 12.42
CA GLU A 261 3.05 -16.93 11.63
C GLU A 261 3.75 -16.47 10.32
N ASN A 262 5.05 -16.17 10.38
CA ASN A 262 5.83 -15.79 9.19
C ASN A 262 5.96 -16.95 8.20
N VAL A 263 6.19 -18.18 8.65
CA VAL A 263 6.20 -19.38 7.78
C VAL A 263 4.85 -19.58 7.09
N MET A 264 3.74 -19.41 7.81
CA MET A 264 2.40 -19.56 7.23
C MET A 264 2.17 -18.55 6.10
N ILE A 265 2.53 -17.27 6.30
CA ILE A 265 2.36 -16.27 5.24
C ILE A 265 3.31 -16.49 4.08
N VAL A 266 4.54 -16.93 4.31
CA VAL A 266 5.49 -17.30 3.25
C VAL A 266 4.91 -18.41 2.37
N ASP A 267 4.31 -19.44 2.97
CA ASP A 267 3.71 -20.54 2.20
C ASP A 267 2.48 -20.09 1.41
N LEU A 268 1.65 -19.22 2.00
CA LEU A 268 0.51 -18.62 1.30
C LEU A 268 0.96 -17.79 0.10
N VAL A 269 1.98 -16.96 0.24
CA VAL A 269 2.55 -16.17 -0.87
C VAL A 269 3.15 -17.09 -1.95
N ARG A 270 3.84 -18.18 -1.57
CA ARG A 270 4.34 -19.17 -2.52
C ARG A 270 3.21 -19.82 -3.31
N ASN A 271 2.09 -20.12 -2.67
CA ASN A 271 0.89 -20.64 -3.33
C ASN A 271 0.30 -19.66 -4.33
N ASP A 272 0.24 -18.38 -3.99
CA ASP A 272 -0.24 -17.35 -4.90
C ASP A 272 0.69 -17.20 -6.11
N LEU A 273 2.00 -17.09 -5.87
CA LEU A 273 3.00 -16.97 -6.92
C LEU A 273 3.02 -18.19 -7.85
N LYS A 274 2.70 -19.40 -7.37
CA LYS A 274 2.61 -20.61 -8.19
C LYS A 274 1.62 -20.48 -9.34
N LYS A 275 0.55 -19.71 -9.18
CA LYS A 275 -0.48 -19.49 -10.20
C LYS A 275 0.09 -18.72 -11.41
N CYS A 276 1.06 -17.81 -11.18
CA CYS A 276 1.58 -16.87 -12.19
C CYS A 276 3.07 -17.08 -12.54
N SER A 277 3.77 -18.02 -11.91
CA SER A 277 5.20 -18.25 -12.10
C SER A 277 5.53 -19.52 -12.88
N GLU A 278 6.69 -19.55 -13.54
CA GLU A 278 7.25 -20.73 -14.16
C GLU A 278 7.54 -21.81 -13.09
N THR A 279 7.28 -23.08 -13.43
CA THR A 279 7.44 -24.19 -12.48
C THR A 279 8.89 -24.30 -11.99
N GLY A 280 9.06 -24.48 -10.67
CA GLY A 280 10.37 -24.65 -10.05
C GLY A 280 11.17 -23.36 -9.83
N THR A 281 10.60 -22.18 -10.13
CA THR A 281 11.33 -20.90 -10.00
C THR A 281 11.04 -20.14 -8.71
N ILE A 282 10.09 -20.62 -7.89
CA ILE A 282 9.74 -19.96 -6.63
C ILE A 282 10.81 -20.29 -5.58
N GLN A 283 11.40 -19.25 -5.02
CA GLN A 283 12.46 -19.35 -4.02
C GLN A 283 12.16 -18.40 -2.85
N VAL A 284 12.46 -18.85 -1.63
CA VAL A 284 12.56 -17.98 -0.46
C VAL A 284 14.00 -17.46 -0.43
N GLU A 285 14.17 -16.22 -0.87
CA GLU A 285 15.49 -15.58 -0.97
C GLU A 285 16.00 -15.16 0.41
N GLU A 286 15.07 -14.76 1.29
CA GLU A 286 15.34 -14.42 2.69
C GLU A 286 14.18 -14.91 3.55
N LEU A 287 14.48 -15.59 4.65
CA LEU A 287 13.51 -16.03 5.64
C LEU A 287 13.85 -15.39 6.99
N PHE A 288 12.85 -14.81 7.64
CA PHE A 288 12.97 -14.15 8.96
C PHE A 288 13.95 -12.98 9.02
N GLY A 289 14.13 -12.21 7.95
CA GLY A 289 14.94 -11.00 7.97
C GLY A 289 14.39 -9.98 8.97
N ILE A 290 15.24 -9.43 9.84
CA ILE A 290 14.82 -8.41 10.81
C ILE A 290 15.19 -7.03 10.29
N TYR A 291 14.17 -6.24 9.99
CA TYR A 291 14.30 -4.88 9.47
C TYR A 291 13.95 -3.85 10.53
N THR A 292 14.79 -2.82 10.63
CA THR A 292 14.65 -1.76 11.65
C THR A 292 14.00 -0.53 11.04
N PHE A 293 12.91 -0.11 11.64
CA PHE A 293 12.23 1.15 11.37
C PHE A 293 12.41 2.11 12.56
N PRO A 294 12.05 3.39 12.44
CA PRO A 294 12.28 4.35 13.51
C PRO A 294 11.69 3.96 14.87
N GLN A 295 10.53 3.30 14.89
CA GLN A 295 9.78 2.99 16.11
C GLN A 295 9.70 1.49 16.44
N LEU A 296 10.04 0.62 15.49
CA LEU A 296 9.82 -0.82 15.62
C LEU A 296 10.80 -1.64 14.78
N HIS A 297 10.90 -2.94 15.08
CA HIS A 297 11.52 -3.94 14.21
C HIS A 297 10.43 -4.86 13.65
N GLN A 298 10.59 -5.23 12.39
CA GLN A 298 9.66 -6.15 11.71
C GLN A 298 10.42 -7.33 11.12
N MET A 299 9.77 -8.50 11.17
CA MET A 299 10.24 -9.72 10.53
C MET A 299 9.66 -9.82 9.13
N ILE A 300 10.51 -9.71 8.13
CA ILE A 300 10.17 -9.70 6.71
C ILE A 300 10.81 -10.90 6.04
N SER A 301 10.03 -11.63 5.27
CA SER A 301 10.56 -12.67 4.38
C SER A 301 10.45 -12.25 2.93
N THR A 302 11.43 -12.62 2.11
CA THR A 302 11.47 -12.25 0.68
C THR A 302 11.28 -13.50 -0.17
N ILE A 303 10.21 -13.53 -0.94
CA ILE A 303 9.89 -14.59 -1.89
C ILE A 303 10.05 -14.04 -3.30
N VAL A 304 10.75 -14.79 -4.13
CA VAL A 304 11.00 -14.43 -5.54
C VAL A 304 10.58 -15.56 -6.46
N SER A 305 10.21 -15.19 -7.69
CA SER A 305 9.89 -16.15 -8.74
C SER A 305 10.10 -15.55 -10.13
N THR A 306 10.01 -16.36 -11.17
CA THR A 306 10.01 -15.94 -12.57
C THR A 306 8.60 -16.01 -13.12
N ALA A 307 8.08 -14.89 -13.63
CA ALA A 307 6.78 -14.82 -14.27
C ALA A 307 6.66 -15.77 -15.47
N LYS A 308 5.53 -16.43 -15.64
CA LYS A 308 5.20 -17.20 -16.85
C LYS A 308 5.37 -16.33 -18.10
N LYS A 309 5.77 -16.97 -19.20
CA LYS A 309 5.97 -16.29 -20.48
C LYS A 309 4.66 -15.64 -20.94
N ASN A 310 4.74 -14.41 -21.41
CA ASN A 310 3.60 -13.65 -21.97
C ASN A 310 2.43 -13.40 -20.97
N LEU A 311 2.65 -13.58 -19.67
CA LEU A 311 1.63 -13.26 -18.67
C LEU A 311 1.60 -11.75 -18.44
N HIS A 312 0.42 -11.16 -18.57
CA HIS A 312 0.21 -9.72 -18.33
C HIS A 312 0.36 -9.38 -16.86
N VAL A 313 0.87 -8.17 -16.55
CA VAL A 313 1.09 -7.74 -15.16
C VAL A 313 -0.18 -7.75 -14.31
N VAL A 314 -1.33 -7.43 -14.89
CA VAL A 314 -2.63 -7.46 -14.21
C VAL A 314 -3.03 -8.90 -13.86
N ASP A 315 -2.71 -9.88 -14.70
CA ASP A 315 -2.98 -11.30 -14.40
C ASP A 315 -2.10 -11.79 -13.23
N ILE A 316 -0.88 -11.26 -13.12
CA ILE A 316 0.00 -11.52 -11.95
C ILE A 316 -0.65 -10.96 -10.68
N ILE A 317 -1.10 -9.70 -10.73
CA ILE A 317 -1.78 -9.06 -9.60
C ILE A 317 -3.03 -9.87 -9.21
N LYS A 318 -3.91 -10.17 -10.17
CA LYS A 318 -5.13 -10.97 -9.95
C LYS A 318 -4.84 -12.32 -9.31
N SER A 319 -3.78 -13.00 -9.75
CA SER A 319 -3.38 -14.32 -9.22
C SER A 319 -2.97 -14.30 -7.75
N CYS A 320 -2.45 -13.15 -7.26
CA CYS A 320 -1.97 -12.96 -5.90
C CYS A 320 -2.96 -12.17 -5.02
N PHE A 321 -4.01 -11.59 -5.62
CA PHE A 321 -4.97 -10.74 -4.91
C PHE A 321 -6.04 -11.57 -4.18
N PRO A 322 -6.55 -11.08 -3.02
CA PRO A 322 -5.97 -10.02 -2.20
C PRO A 322 -4.65 -10.44 -1.55
N MET A 323 -3.88 -9.47 -1.03
CA MET A 323 -2.61 -9.71 -0.36
C MET A 323 -2.77 -10.69 0.81
N GLY A 324 -1.94 -11.73 0.85
CA GLY A 324 -2.07 -12.82 1.83
C GLY A 324 -2.01 -12.34 3.28
N SER A 325 -1.09 -11.43 3.61
CA SER A 325 -0.91 -10.84 4.95
C SER A 325 -2.14 -10.07 5.45
N MET A 326 -3.06 -9.70 4.57
CA MET A 326 -4.30 -8.99 4.90
C MET A 326 -5.53 -9.91 4.95
N THR A 327 -5.37 -11.21 4.75
CA THR A 327 -6.46 -12.19 4.73
C THR A 327 -6.39 -13.10 5.96
N GLY A 328 -6.25 -14.38 5.75
CA GLY A 328 -6.10 -15.43 6.76
C GLY A 328 -5.56 -16.69 6.14
N ALA A 329 -5.42 -17.71 6.93
CA ALA A 329 -5.03 -19.04 6.50
C ALA A 329 -6.11 -20.06 6.94
N PRO A 330 -6.79 -20.73 5.99
CA PRO A 330 -6.72 -20.62 4.54
C PRO A 330 -7.20 -19.26 4.01
N LYS A 331 -6.64 -18.82 2.85
CA LYS A 331 -6.93 -17.50 2.25
C LYS A 331 -8.39 -17.29 1.87
N VAL A 332 -9.06 -18.35 1.44
CA VAL A 332 -10.46 -18.36 1.01
C VAL A 332 -11.23 -19.33 1.87
N ARG A 333 -11.99 -18.81 2.83
CA ARG A 333 -13.00 -19.56 3.60
C ARG A 333 -14.04 -18.63 4.17
#